data_99689bf0d4aed96b7955b5db6e8f452f
#
_entry.id   99689bf0d4aed96b7955b5db6e8f452f
#
_cell.length_a   1.000
_cell.length_b   1.000
_cell.length_c   1.000
_cell.angle_alpha   90.00
_cell.angle_beta   90.00
_cell.angle_gamma   90.00
#
_symmetry.space_group_name_H-M   'P 1'
#
loop_
_entity.id
_entity.type
_entity.pdbx_description
1 polymer ?
#
loop_
_entity_poly.entity_id
_entity_poly.type
_entity_poly.pdbx_seq_one_letter_code
_entity_poly.pdbx_strand_id
1 'polypeptide(L)'
;MPITLANPCKHSTCLPSRQRGFTLIELMIIVTLLGVFAMIALPSFTQFIANNRTQSVNNELLSLLQFARSAAAEQRTLIKVCQEDGEWRVKTDCTADEVLRSMAVPSEVSISASTSELTFRYNGSGTEATFITCKGDDAANGYTIHVTPSGSTRTWPRGKSGSQASDQMSTCTYSQPEETSDEAQS
;
A
#
# COMPACT_ATOMS: atom_id res chain seq x y z
N MET A 1 -38.23 59.43 29.96
CA MET A 1 -36.94 59.91 30.54
C MET A 1 -35.86 59.08 29.93
N PRO A 2 -35.04 59.62 29.00
CA PRO A 2 -33.89 58.89 28.44
C PRO A 2 -32.64 59.29 29.23
N ILE A 3 -31.92 58.29 29.70
CA ILE A 3 -30.61 58.46 30.34
C ILE A 3 -29.56 58.26 29.29
N THR A 4 -28.98 59.37 28.84
CA THR A 4 -27.80 59.39 27.95
C THR A 4 -26.54 59.12 28.77
N LEU A 5 -25.93 57.96 28.64
CA LEU A 5 -24.58 57.70 29.15
C LEU A 5 -23.58 58.01 28.06
N ALA A 6 -23.00 59.17 28.19
CA ALA A 6 -21.82 59.56 27.43
C ALA A 6 -20.60 58.75 27.90
N ASN A 7 -20.04 57.92 27.03
CA ASN A 7 -18.82 57.22 27.31
C ASN A 7 -17.64 58.06 26.81
N PRO A 8 -16.72 58.52 27.66
CA PRO A 8 -15.57 59.31 27.19
C PRO A 8 -14.56 58.35 26.55
N CYS A 9 -14.33 58.49 25.26
CA CYS A 9 -13.16 57.90 24.58
C CYS A 9 -11.87 58.43 25.21
N LYS A 10 -11.27 57.62 26.07
CA LYS A 10 -9.87 57.81 26.49
C LYS A 10 -8.98 57.74 25.27
N HIS A 11 -8.22 58.77 24.97
CA HIS A 11 -7.16 58.81 24.01
C HIS A 11 -6.14 57.72 24.33
N SER A 12 -6.30 56.55 23.73
CA SER A 12 -5.25 55.56 23.62
C SER A 12 -4.48 55.93 22.38
N THR A 13 -3.29 56.49 22.57
CA THR A 13 -2.31 56.65 21.52
C THR A 13 -1.98 55.27 20.90
N CYS A 14 -2.61 54.94 19.78
CA CYS A 14 -2.20 53.83 18.97
C CYS A 14 -0.79 54.13 18.43
N LEU A 15 0.20 53.53 19.06
CA LEU A 15 1.56 53.55 18.52
C LEU A 15 1.49 52.79 17.18
N PRO A 16 1.91 53.41 16.07
CA PRO A 16 1.98 52.71 14.79
C PRO A 16 2.96 51.54 14.93
N SER A 17 2.43 50.31 14.84
CA SER A 17 3.30 49.16 14.76
C SER A 17 4.16 49.29 13.50
N ARG A 18 5.44 49.48 13.70
CA ARG A 18 6.42 49.63 12.63
C ARG A 18 6.44 48.31 11.86
N GLN A 19 5.70 48.24 10.74
CA GLN A 19 5.76 47.13 9.83
C GLN A 19 7.17 47.08 9.23
N ARG A 20 7.95 46.11 9.68
CA ARG A 20 9.27 45.82 9.11
C ARG A 20 9.04 45.00 7.85
N GLY A 21 9.26 45.56 6.69
CA GLY A 21 9.29 44.82 5.44
C GLY A 21 10.61 44.03 5.31
N PHE A 22 10.55 42.91 4.61
CA PHE A 22 11.76 42.14 4.25
C PHE A 22 12.64 42.94 3.30
N THR A 23 13.96 42.82 3.46
CA THR A 23 14.90 43.40 2.51
C THR A 23 15.02 42.48 1.28
N LEU A 24 15.35 43.07 0.12
CA LEU A 24 15.54 42.31 -1.12
C LEU A 24 16.65 41.26 -0.95
N ILE A 25 17.72 41.60 -0.23
CA ILE A 25 18.83 40.65 0.04
C ILE A 25 18.40 39.46 0.91
N GLU A 26 17.55 39.70 1.90
CA GLU A 26 17.01 38.65 2.77
C GLU A 26 16.14 37.68 1.98
N LEU A 27 15.31 38.17 1.04
CA LEU A 27 14.53 37.33 0.12
C LEU A 27 15.46 36.50 -0.77
N MET A 28 16.53 37.07 -1.32
CA MET A 28 17.49 36.33 -2.16
C MET A 28 18.17 35.19 -1.38
N ILE A 29 18.57 35.44 -0.14
CA ILE A 29 19.18 34.42 0.73
C ILE A 29 18.19 33.31 1.02
N ILE A 30 16.94 33.63 1.34
CA ILE A 30 15.90 32.63 1.63
C ILE A 30 15.64 31.76 0.39
N VAL A 31 15.49 32.35 -0.80
CA VAL A 31 15.24 31.60 -2.03
C VAL A 31 16.40 30.69 -2.41
N THR A 32 17.63 31.14 -2.24
CA THR A 32 18.84 30.31 -2.50
C THR A 32 18.92 29.14 -1.54
N LEU A 33 18.65 29.33 -0.25
CA LEU A 33 18.62 28.26 0.74
C LEU A 33 17.50 27.26 0.43
N LEU A 34 16.29 27.74 0.10
CA LEU A 34 15.18 26.88 -0.30
C LEU A 34 15.53 26.06 -1.55
N GLY A 35 16.22 26.63 -2.53
CA GLY A 35 16.70 25.93 -3.72
C GLY A 35 17.65 24.77 -3.38
N VAL A 36 18.60 24.99 -2.48
CA VAL A 36 19.53 23.95 -2.01
C VAL A 36 18.79 22.82 -1.27
N PHE A 37 17.87 23.16 -0.37
CA PHE A 37 17.07 22.16 0.33
C PHE A 37 16.15 21.36 -0.61
N ALA A 38 15.57 22.01 -1.62
CA ALA A 38 14.71 21.35 -2.59
C ALA A 38 15.46 20.26 -3.37
N MET A 39 16.71 20.47 -3.73
CA MET A 39 17.52 19.48 -4.48
C MET A 39 17.69 18.16 -3.71
N ILE A 40 17.76 18.21 -2.38
CA ILE A 40 17.91 17.02 -1.53
C ILE A 40 16.55 16.43 -1.17
N ALA A 41 15.54 17.26 -0.92
CA ALA A 41 14.24 16.84 -0.44
C ALA A 41 13.40 16.15 -1.53
N LEU A 42 13.45 16.63 -2.78
CA LEU A 42 12.62 16.08 -3.87
C LEU A 42 12.87 14.61 -4.15
N PRO A 43 14.11 14.10 -4.34
CA PRO A 43 14.35 12.70 -4.63
C PRO A 43 13.95 11.79 -3.44
N SER A 44 14.16 12.23 -2.22
CA SER A 44 13.77 11.47 -1.02
C SER A 44 12.24 11.34 -0.91
N PHE A 45 11.51 12.40 -1.27
CA PHE A 45 10.05 12.43 -1.19
C PHE A 45 9.40 11.53 -2.25
N THR A 46 9.93 11.46 -3.46
CA THR A 46 9.43 10.57 -4.51
C THR A 46 9.61 9.10 -4.14
N GLN A 47 10.75 8.75 -3.55
CA GLN A 47 10.99 7.39 -3.04
C GLN A 47 10.01 7.02 -1.92
N PHE A 48 9.77 7.95 -0.99
CA PHE A 48 8.82 7.76 0.10
C PHE A 48 7.39 7.50 -0.41
N ILE A 49 6.93 8.31 -1.38
CA ILE A 49 5.60 8.11 -2.01
C ILE A 49 5.52 6.74 -2.68
N ALA A 50 6.56 6.36 -3.42
CA ALA A 50 6.63 5.09 -4.11
C ALA A 50 6.50 3.90 -3.16
N ASN A 51 7.25 3.91 -2.06
CA ASN A 51 7.22 2.86 -1.05
C ASN A 51 5.84 2.77 -0.37
N ASN A 52 5.23 3.92 -0.04
CA ASN A 52 3.89 3.95 0.54
C ASN A 52 2.84 3.39 -0.43
N ARG A 53 2.98 3.65 -1.74
CA ARG A 53 2.06 3.13 -2.75
C ARG A 53 2.14 1.61 -2.85
N THR A 54 3.35 1.02 -2.88
CA THR A 54 3.54 -0.43 -2.87
C THR A 54 2.92 -1.07 -1.62
N GLN A 55 3.14 -0.47 -0.46
CA GLN A 55 2.53 -0.92 0.79
C GLN A 55 1.00 -0.83 0.76
N SER A 56 0.45 0.25 0.20
CA SER A 56 -1.00 0.43 0.07
C SER A 56 -1.63 -0.67 -0.80
N VAL A 57 -1.02 -0.97 -1.96
CA VAL A 57 -1.46 -2.04 -2.86
C VAL A 57 -1.40 -3.41 -2.17
N ASN A 58 -0.32 -3.69 -1.44
CA ASN A 58 -0.19 -4.93 -0.68
C ASN A 58 -1.27 -5.06 0.41
N ASN A 59 -1.58 -3.97 1.13
CA ASN A 59 -2.62 -3.97 2.15
C ASN A 59 -4.03 -4.12 1.54
N GLU A 60 -4.26 -3.55 0.37
CA GLU A 60 -5.51 -3.70 -0.37
C GLU A 60 -5.71 -5.14 -0.83
N LEU A 61 -4.65 -5.78 -1.38
CA LEU A 61 -4.67 -7.19 -1.73
C LEU A 61 -4.95 -8.08 -0.51
N LEU A 62 -4.27 -7.82 0.62
CA LEU A 62 -4.52 -8.54 1.87
C LEU A 62 -5.99 -8.41 2.31
N SER A 63 -6.55 -7.21 2.23
CA SER A 63 -7.97 -6.95 2.53
C SER A 63 -8.92 -7.68 1.57
N LEU A 64 -8.55 -7.76 0.28
CA LEU A 64 -9.31 -8.49 -0.74
C LEU A 64 -9.34 -10.00 -0.43
N LEU A 65 -8.20 -10.59 -0.07
CA LEU A 65 -8.07 -11.99 0.30
C LEU A 65 -8.86 -12.34 1.57
N GLN A 66 -8.79 -11.47 2.58
CA GLN A 66 -9.56 -11.63 3.82
C GLN A 66 -11.07 -11.50 3.57
N PHE A 67 -11.48 -10.57 2.69
CA PHE A 67 -12.87 -10.45 2.26
C PHE A 67 -13.34 -11.72 1.55
N ALA A 68 -12.58 -12.26 0.60
CA ALA A 68 -12.94 -13.48 -0.11
C ALA A 68 -13.14 -14.66 0.84
N ARG A 69 -12.24 -14.81 1.83
CA ARG A 69 -12.36 -15.84 2.87
C ARG A 69 -13.61 -15.67 3.73
N SER A 70 -13.90 -14.44 4.17
CA SER A 70 -15.10 -14.18 4.99
C SER A 70 -16.38 -14.36 4.19
N ALA A 71 -16.42 -13.95 2.93
CA ALA A 71 -17.55 -14.14 2.03
C ALA A 71 -17.84 -15.63 1.80
N ALA A 72 -16.79 -16.46 1.64
CA ALA A 72 -16.93 -17.91 1.50
C ALA A 72 -17.62 -18.54 2.73
N ALA A 73 -17.22 -18.14 3.92
CA ALA A 73 -17.80 -18.61 5.17
C ALA A 73 -19.24 -18.11 5.39
N GLU A 74 -19.49 -16.84 5.09
CA GLU A 74 -20.80 -16.20 5.24
C GLU A 74 -21.85 -16.79 4.28
N GLN A 75 -21.48 -16.88 3.00
CA GLN A 75 -22.38 -17.38 1.95
C GLN A 75 -22.41 -18.92 1.89
N ARG A 76 -21.58 -19.60 2.66
CA ARG A 76 -21.43 -21.07 2.68
C ARG A 76 -21.18 -21.68 1.29
N THR A 77 -20.41 -20.98 0.47
CA THR A 77 -20.09 -21.39 -0.90
C THR A 77 -18.58 -21.31 -1.15
N LEU A 78 -18.16 -21.74 -2.34
CA LEU A 78 -16.81 -21.50 -2.82
C LEU A 78 -16.71 -20.05 -3.31
N ILE A 79 -15.66 -19.35 -2.91
CA ILE A 79 -15.34 -18.03 -3.44
C ILE A 79 -13.95 -18.08 -4.04
N LYS A 80 -13.83 -17.54 -5.22
CA LYS A 80 -12.58 -17.49 -5.98
C LYS A 80 -12.05 -16.06 -6.08
N VAL A 81 -10.74 -15.95 -6.03
CA VAL A 81 -10.01 -14.71 -6.33
C VAL A 81 -9.29 -14.93 -7.64
N CYS A 82 -9.70 -14.21 -8.68
CA CYS A 82 -9.28 -14.39 -10.05
C CYS A 82 -8.46 -13.20 -10.53
N GLN A 83 -7.39 -13.47 -11.28
CA GLN A 83 -6.64 -12.43 -11.98
C GLN A 83 -7.21 -12.29 -13.41
N GLU A 84 -7.79 -11.13 -13.71
CA GLU A 84 -8.40 -10.83 -15.01
C GLU A 84 -8.04 -9.38 -15.40
N ASP A 85 -7.56 -9.19 -16.61
CA ASP A 85 -7.29 -7.86 -17.21
C ASP A 85 -6.43 -6.92 -16.34
N GLY A 86 -5.49 -7.48 -15.57
CA GLY A 86 -4.64 -6.70 -14.66
C GLY A 86 -5.33 -6.31 -13.35
N GLU A 87 -6.51 -6.83 -13.07
CA GLU A 87 -7.25 -6.67 -11.81
C GLU A 87 -7.35 -7.99 -11.05
N TRP A 88 -7.49 -7.89 -9.74
CA TRP A 88 -7.87 -9.01 -8.89
C TRP A 88 -9.35 -8.90 -8.52
N ARG A 89 -10.12 -9.92 -8.87
CA ARG A 89 -11.59 -9.94 -8.68
C ARG A 89 -12.00 -11.10 -7.79
N VAL A 90 -12.90 -10.83 -6.87
CA VAL A 90 -13.56 -11.83 -6.02
C VAL A 90 -14.87 -12.19 -6.64
N LYS A 91 -15.06 -13.47 -6.96
CA LYS A 91 -16.24 -14.03 -7.63
C LYS A 91 -16.63 -15.36 -7.03
N THR A 92 -17.81 -15.87 -7.33
CA THR A 92 -18.21 -17.25 -7.02
C THR A 92 -17.51 -18.26 -7.94
N ASP A 93 -17.29 -17.87 -9.18
CA ASP A 93 -16.48 -18.60 -10.17
C ASP A 93 -15.78 -17.59 -11.09
N CYS A 94 -14.57 -17.91 -11.58
CA CYS A 94 -13.81 -16.98 -12.44
C CYS A 94 -14.51 -16.70 -13.79
N THR A 95 -15.40 -17.58 -14.21
CA THR A 95 -16.23 -17.41 -15.43
C THR A 95 -17.53 -16.66 -15.17
N ALA A 96 -17.89 -16.38 -13.92
CA ALA A 96 -19.11 -15.66 -13.57
C ALA A 96 -18.97 -14.18 -13.90
N ASP A 97 -20.08 -13.58 -14.34
CA ASP A 97 -20.13 -12.12 -14.60
C ASP A 97 -20.21 -11.30 -13.31
N GLU A 98 -20.79 -11.87 -12.25
CA GLU A 98 -20.98 -11.20 -10.97
C GLU A 98 -19.66 -11.08 -10.21
N VAL A 99 -19.27 -9.83 -9.92
CA VAL A 99 -18.07 -9.49 -9.16
C VAL A 99 -18.50 -9.01 -7.77
N LEU A 100 -18.09 -9.72 -6.71
CA LEU A 100 -18.36 -9.33 -5.33
C LEU A 100 -17.47 -8.16 -4.88
N ARG A 101 -16.22 -8.18 -5.30
CA ARG A 101 -15.24 -7.13 -5.04
C ARG A 101 -14.13 -7.18 -6.08
N SER A 102 -13.59 -6.02 -6.44
CA SER A 102 -12.41 -5.93 -7.32
C SER A 102 -11.37 -4.98 -6.75
N MET A 103 -10.14 -5.16 -7.22
CA MET A 103 -8.99 -4.34 -6.93
C MET A 103 -8.20 -4.15 -8.22
N ALA A 104 -8.06 -2.91 -8.67
CA ALA A 104 -7.20 -2.56 -9.79
C ALA A 104 -5.75 -2.41 -9.33
N VAL A 105 -4.82 -2.96 -10.10
CA VAL A 105 -3.38 -2.83 -9.83
C VAL A 105 -2.85 -1.60 -10.58
N PRO A 106 -2.33 -0.58 -9.88
CA PRO A 106 -1.74 0.59 -10.54
C PRO A 106 -0.55 0.18 -11.43
N SER A 107 -0.39 0.82 -12.59
CA SER A 107 0.64 0.49 -13.58
C SER A 107 2.10 0.54 -13.07
N GLU A 108 2.34 1.25 -11.98
CA GLU A 108 3.67 1.36 -11.36
C GLU A 108 4.00 0.21 -10.40
N VAL A 109 3.01 -0.58 -10.02
CA VAL A 109 3.15 -1.70 -9.07
C VAL A 109 2.77 -2.98 -9.78
N SER A 110 3.55 -4.04 -9.60
CA SER A 110 3.26 -5.37 -10.10
C SER A 110 2.90 -6.30 -8.95
N ILE A 111 1.98 -7.22 -9.20
CA ILE A 111 1.66 -8.33 -8.31
C ILE A 111 1.97 -9.61 -9.07
N SER A 112 2.98 -10.35 -8.61
CA SER A 112 3.29 -11.69 -9.09
C SER A 112 2.71 -12.71 -8.10
N ALA A 113 2.01 -13.70 -8.61
CA ALA A 113 1.36 -14.71 -7.79
C ALA A 113 1.75 -16.12 -8.25
N SER A 114 1.73 -17.07 -7.32
CA SER A 114 1.98 -18.50 -7.62
C SER A 114 0.83 -19.15 -8.41
N THR A 115 -0.33 -18.49 -8.44
CA THR A 115 -1.52 -18.94 -9.15
C THR A 115 -2.33 -17.75 -9.67
N SER A 116 -3.02 -17.93 -10.79
CA SER A 116 -3.98 -16.94 -11.32
C SER A 116 -5.37 -17.05 -10.68
N GLU A 117 -5.63 -18.15 -9.99
CA GLU A 117 -6.89 -18.43 -9.31
C GLU A 117 -6.62 -18.98 -7.90
N LEU A 118 -7.21 -18.35 -6.89
CA LEU A 118 -7.17 -18.79 -5.50
C LEU A 118 -8.60 -19.07 -5.04
N THR A 119 -8.85 -20.24 -4.46
CA THR A 119 -10.18 -20.65 -3.98
C THR A 119 -10.23 -20.69 -2.46
N PHE A 120 -11.24 -20.05 -1.88
CA PHE A 120 -11.62 -20.20 -0.47
C PHE A 120 -12.89 -21.04 -0.34
N ARG A 121 -12.92 -21.91 0.65
CA ARG A 121 -14.05 -22.80 0.95
C ARG A 121 -14.89 -22.26 2.12
N TYR A 122 -16.12 -22.72 2.23
CA TYR A 122 -17.07 -22.32 3.27
C TYR A 122 -16.56 -22.55 4.71
N ASN A 123 -15.63 -23.48 4.92
CA ASN A 123 -14.99 -23.72 6.22
C ASN A 123 -13.81 -22.77 6.50
N GLY A 124 -13.57 -21.81 5.63
CA GLY A 124 -12.48 -20.85 5.72
C GLY A 124 -11.11 -21.37 5.29
N SER A 125 -10.99 -22.64 4.83
CA SER A 125 -9.78 -23.15 4.20
C SER A 125 -9.60 -22.57 2.78
N GLY A 126 -8.38 -22.57 2.29
CA GLY A 126 -8.08 -22.04 0.96
C GLY A 126 -7.03 -22.87 0.21
N THR A 127 -6.86 -22.59 -1.06
CA THR A 127 -5.71 -23.07 -1.83
C THR A 127 -4.47 -22.31 -1.35
N GLU A 128 -3.35 -23.00 -1.26
CA GLU A 128 -2.08 -22.33 -0.94
C GLU A 128 -1.66 -21.41 -2.07
N ALA A 129 -1.23 -20.20 -1.73
CA ALA A 129 -0.77 -19.23 -2.70
C ALA A 129 0.20 -18.23 -2.06
N THR A 130 1.13 -17.75 -2.87
CA THR A 130 2.06 -16.69 -2.53
C THR A 130 1.90 -15.55 -3.52
N PHE A 131 1.83 -14.33 -2.98
CA PHE A 131 1.73 -13.09 -3.75
C PHE A 131 2.92 -12.20 -3.41
N ILE A 132 3.57 -11.66 -4.43
CA ILE A 132 4.69 -10.73 -4.32
C ILE A 132 4.27 -9.41 -4.93
N THR A 133 4.30 -8.34 -4.16
CA THR A 133 3.94 -6.98 -4.58
C THR A 133 5.20 -6.13 -4.64
N CYS A 134 5.55 -5.62 -5.81
CA CYS A 134 6.74 -4.79 -6.01
C CYS A 134 6.44 -3.55 -6.85
N LYS A 135 7.31 -2.55 -6.74
CA LYS A 135 7.41 -1.48 -7.73
C LYS A 135 8.57 -1.78 -8.68
N GLY A 136 8.27 -2.08 -9.95
CA GLY A 136 9.29 -2.57 -10.87
C GLY A 136 9.99 -3.81 -10.31
N ASP A 137 11.32 -3.82 -10.32
CA ASP A 137 12.16 -4.92 -9.83
C ASP A 137 12.75 -4.67 -8.42
N ASP A 138 12.18 -3.71 -7.67
CA ASP A 138 12.66 -3.33 -6.34
C ASP A 138 12.20 -4.32 -5.26
N ALA A 139 12.87 -5.47 -5.19
CA ALA A 139 12.58 -6.51 -4.21
C ALA A 139 12.84 -6.05 -2.76
N ALA A 140 13.80 -5.14 -2.54
CA ALA A 140 14.12 -4.64 -1.21
C ALA A 140 12.97 -3.82 -0.58
N ASN A 141 12.10 -3.24 -1.42
CA ASN A 141 10.92 -2.50 -1.00
C ASN A 141 9.61 -3.24 -1.33
N GLY A 142 9.69 -4.49 -1.78
CA GLY A 142 8.54 -5.35 -2.04
C GLY A 142 7.92 -5.93 -0.77
N TYR A 143 6.76 -6.55 -0.93
CA TYR A 143 6.02 -7.24 0.13
C TYR A 143 5.59 -8.61 -0.36
N THR A 144 5.53 -9.57 0.57
CA THR A 144 5.02 -10.91 0.29
C THR A 144 3.81 -11.21 1.16
N ILE A 145 2.76 -11.75 0.55
CA ILE A 145 1.60 -12.33 1.24
C ILE A 145 1.61 -13.83 0.97
N HIS A 146 1.49 -14.61 2.02
CA HIS A 146 1.33 -16.05 1.94
C HIS A 146 -0.04 -16.48 2.45
N VAL A 147 -0.76 -17.24 1.66
CA VAL A 147 -2.04 -17.88 2.01
C VAL A 147 -1.76 -19.34 2.26
N THR A 148 -2.06 -19.80 3.46
CA THR A 148 -1.88 -21.21 3.85
C THR A 148 -3.12 -22.05 3.47
N PRO A 149 -3.01 -23.40 3.40
CA PRO A 149 -4.17 -24.27 3.18
C PRO A 149 -5.30 -24.11 4.21
N SER A 150 -4.99 -23.65 5.42
CA SER A 150 -6.01 -23.28 6.42
C SER A 150 -6.75 -21.97 6.10
N GLY A 151 -6.40 -21.30 5.00
CA GLY A 151 -6.93 -20.00 4.59
C GLY A 151 -6.40 -18.81 5.41
N SER A 152 -5.38 -19.03 6.26
CA SER A 152 -4.73 -17.95 6.98
C SER A 152 -3.86 -17.14 6.02
N THR A 153 -4.03 -15.81 6.02
CA THR A 153 -3.22 -14.90 5.23
C THR A 153 -2.19 -14.23 6.12
N ARG A 154 -0.92 -14.30 5.73
CA ARG A 154 0.20 -13.64 6.43
C ARG A 154 0.92 -12.71 5.47
N THR A 155 1.23 -11.52 5.92
CA THR A 155 2.12 -10.61 5.21
C THR A 155 3.46 -10.53 5.92
N TRP A 156 4.53 -10.49 5.16
CA TRP A 156 5.88 -10.33 5.68
C TRP A 156 6.32 -8.87 5.64
N PRO A 157 7.23 -8.45 6.51
CA PRO A 157 7.78 -7.11 6.46
C PRO A 157 8.42 -6.79 5.11
N ARG A 158 8.55 -5.53 4.79
CA ARG A 158 9.16 -5.04 3.55
C ARG A 158 10.52 -5.71 3.27
N GLY A 159 10.72 -6.16 2.04
CA GLY A 159 11.92 -6.85 1.58
C GLY A 159 12.10 -8.26 2.14
N LYS A 160 11.04 -8.87 2.67
CA LYS A 160 11.08 -10.22 3.24
C LYS A 160 10.10 -11.15 2.53
N SER A 161 10.54 -12.40 2.34
CA SER A 161 9.74 -13.50 1.79
C SER A 161 9.34 -14.54 2.84
N GLY A 162 9.84 -14.42 4.07
CA GLY A 162 9.59 -15.37 5.16
C GLY A 162 9.80 -14.78 6.55
N SER A 163 9.71 -15.62 7.56
CA SER A 163 9.78 -15.24 8.98
C SER A 163 11.21 -15.10 9.52
N GLN A 164 12.20 -15.66 8.84
CA GLN A 164 13.59 -15.65 9.29
C GLN A 164 14.32 -14.39 8.82
N ALA A 165 15.36 -14.01 9.53
CA ALA A 165 16.17 -12.85 9.14
C ALA A 165 16.89 -13.07 7.80
N SER A 166 17.17 -14.34 7.45
CA SER A 166 17.77 -14.78 6.18
C SER A 166 16.83 -14.71 4.99
N ASP A 167 15.51 -14.70 5.24
CA ASP A 167 14.47 -14.76 4.20
C ASP A 167 14.33 -13.41 3.50
N GLN A 168 15.40 -12.93 2.88
CA GLN A 168 15.37 -11.71 2.08
C GLN A 168 14.70 -11.99 0.74
N MET A 169 13.84 -11.09 0.30
CA MET A 169 13.26 -11.14 -1.05
C MET A 169 14.37 -10.83 -2.07
N SER A 170 14.64 -11.76 -2.97
CA SER A 170 15.66 -11.63 -4.01
C SER A 170 15.09 -11.18 -5.35
N THR A 171 13.81 -11.48 -5.61
CA THR A 171 13.13 -11.20 -6.88
C THR A 171 11.72 -10.70 -6.64
N CYS A 172 11.18 -9.97 -7.62
CA CYS A 172 9.79 -9.50 -7.64
C CYS A 172 8.84 -10.44 -8.40
N THR A 173 9.36 -11.54 -8.91
CA THR A 173 8.60 -12.59 -9.58
C THR A 173 8.57 -13.84 -8.74
N TYR A 174 7.39 -14.47 -8.65
CA TYR A 174 7.29 -15.79 -8.05
C TYR A 174 7.95 -16.80 -8.97
N SER A 175 8.96 -17.51 -8.48
CA SER A 175 9.51 -18.70 -9.11
C SER A 175 9.11 -19.91 -8.28
N GLN A 176 8.52 -20.93 -8.91
CA GLN A 176 8.29 -22.19 -8.20
C GLN A 176 9.62 -22.71 -7.67
N PRO A 177 9.68 -23.20 -6.41
CA PRO A 177 10.81 -23.98 -5.96
C PRO A 177 10.99 -25.14 -6.93
N GLU A 178 12.18 -25.30 -7.52
CA GLU A 178 12.50 -26.49 -8.28
C GLU A 178 12.36 -27.68 -7.31
N GLU A 179 11.40 -28.56 -7.58
CA GLU A 179 11.34 -29.85 -6.92
C GLU A 179 12.64 -30.57 -7.28
N THR A 180 13.60 -30.55 -6.35
CA THR A 180 14.75 -31.45 -6.42
C THR A 180 14.16 -32.84 -6.34
N SER A 181 14.02 -33.49 -7.48
CA SER A 181 13.79 -34.91 -7.58
C SER A 181 15.05 -35.61 -7.05
N ASP A 182 15.13 -35.75 -5.74
CA ASP A 182 15.98 -36.78 -5.12
C ASP A 182 15.35 -38.13 -5.46
N GLU A 183 15.60 -38.58 -6.66
CA GLU A 183 15.36 -39.94 -7.07
C GLU A 183 16.33 -40.78 -6.26
N ALA A 184 15.79 -41.40 -5.23
CA ALA A 184 16.45 -42.39 -4.42
C ALA A 184 16.92 -43.54 -5.32
N GLN A 185 18.22 -43.55 -5.59
CA GLN A 185 18.90 -44.77 -6.01
C GLN A 185 19.10 -45.65 -4.78
N SER A 186 18.33 -46.72 -4.69
CA SER A 186 18.62 -47.90 -3.90
C SER A 186 18.13 -49.14 -4.63
#